data_dd3c3a101cf7cf571fcfce63676040f7
#
_entry.id   dd3c3a101cf7cf571fcfce63676040f7
#
_cell.length_a   1.000
_cell.length_b   1.000
_cell.length_c   1.000
_cell.angle_alpha   90.00
_cell.angle_beta   90.00
_cell.angle_gamma   90.00
#
_symmetry.space_group_name_H-M   'P 1'
#
loop_
_entity.id
_entity.type
_entity.pdbx_description
1 polymer ?
#
loop_
_entity_poly.entity_id
_entity_poly.type
_entity_poly.pdbx_seq_one_letter_code
_entity_poly.pdbx_strand_id
1 'polypeptide(L)' 'MDGRLEELAERLRSIEEELRDLAYDRLREAANGDDAAKADERRLGQARRAVERAINALAPRGDTFDE' A
#
# COMPACT_ATOMS: atom_id res chain seq x y z
N MET A 1 -15.18 -16.64 13.28
CA MET A 1 -14.74 -16.29 12.14
C MET A 1 -13.45 -16.87 11.87
N ASP A 2 -13.20 -17.35 10.83
CA ASP A 2 -11.94 -17.94 10.57
C ASP A 2 -10.94 -16.86 10.36
N GLY A 3 -9.73 -17.13 10.29
CA GLY A 3 -8.70 -16.12 10.17
C GLY A 3 -8.37 -15.76 8.75
N ARG A 4 -9.24 -16.08 7.80
CA ARG A 4 -8.90 -15.84 6.41
C ARG A 4 -8.85 -14.37 6.06
N LEU A 5 -9.77 -13.59 6.60
CA LEU A 5 -9.75 -12.16 6.33
C LEU A 5 -8.50 -11.52 6.93
N GLU A 6 -8.14 -11.93 8.13
CA GLU A 6 -6.93 -11.40 8.75
C GLU A 6 -5.69 -11.84 8.00
N GLU A 7 -5.70 -13.07 7.52
CA GLU A 7 -4.57 -13.56 6.75
C GLU A 7 -4.38 -12.77 5.47
N LEU A 8 -5.48 -12.47 4.79
CA LEU A 8 -5.40 -11.68 3.58
C LEU A 8 -4.95 -10.25 3.88
N ALA A 9 -5.41 -9.70 4.98
CA ALA A 9 -4.97 -8.37 5.37
C ALA A 9 -3.47 -8.35 5.64
N GLU A 10 -2.96 -9.42 6.24
CA GLU A 10 -1.51 -9.52 6.47
C GLU A 10 -0.73 -9.56 5.17
N ARG A 11 -1.24 -10.31 4.21
CA ARG A 11 -0.58 -10.35 2.91
C ARG A 11 -0.58 -9.01 2.23
N LEU A 12 -1.70 -8.28 2.36
CA LEU A 12 -1.77 -6.96 1.79
C LEU A 12 -0.80 -6.00 2.46
N ARG A 13 -0.58 -6.16 3.77
CA ARG A 13 0.40 -5.33 4.45
C ARG A 13 1.80 -5.58 3.91
N SER A 14 2.13 -6.85 3.64
CA SER A 14 3.42 -7.16 3.03
C SER A 14 3.55 -6.53 1.66
N ILE A 15 2.48 -6.57 0.88
CA ILE A 15 2.50 -5.96 -0.44
C ILE A 15 2.64 -4.44 -0.33
N GLU A 16 1.95 -3.85 0.64
CA GLU A 16 2.04 -2.41 0.84
C GLU A 16 3.47 -1.99 1.18
N GLU A 17 4.17 -2.80 1.97
CA GLU A 17 5.56 -2.51 2.26
C GLU A 17 6.43 -2.59 1.02
N GLU A 18 6.19 -3.59 0.18
CA GLU A 18 6.96 -3.71 -1.05
C GLU A 18 6.69 -2.54 -1.97
N LEU A 19 5.45 -2.10 -2.05
CA LEU A 19 5.12 -0.95 -2.86
C LEU A 19 5.81 0.30 -2.34
N ARG A 20 5.89 0.44 -1.04
CA ARG A 20 6.56 1.58 -0.42
C ARG A 20 8.05 1.58 -0.72
N ASP A 21 8.68 0.40 -0.63
CA ASP A 21 10.10 0.30 -0.90
C ASP A 21 10.39 0.62 -2.36
N LEU A 22 9.57 0.11 -3.26
CA LEU A 22 9.76 0.36 -4.67
C LEU A 22 9.50 1.83 -5.00
N ALA A 23 8.50 2.44 -4.36
CA ALA A 23 8.23 3.85 -4.56
C ALA A 23 9.41 4.70 -4.13
N TYR A 24 10.09 4.29 -3.07
CA TYR A 24 11.26 5.00 -2.60
C TYR A 24 12.36 4.97 -3.64
N ASP A 25 12.59 3.79 -4.23
CA ASP A 25 13.60 3.67 -5.29
C ASP A 25 13.24 4.53 -6.48
N ARG A 26 11.99 4.52 -6.89
CA ARG A 26 11.56 5.31 -8.03
C ARG A 26 11.67 6.80 -7.74
N LEU A 27 11.42 7.18 -6.51
CA LEU A 27 11.55 8.58 -6.14
C LEU A 27 12.98 9.06 -6.32
N ARG A 28 13.95 8.23 -5.94
CA ARG A 28 15.34 8.61 -6.11
C ARG A 28 15.71 8.71 -7.58
N GLU A 29 15.23 7.79 -8.40
CA GLU A 29 15.51 7.84 -9.83
C GLU A 29 14.82 9.03 -10.48
N ALA A 30 13.63 9.37 -10.03
CA ALA A 30 12.93 10.53 -10.53
C ALA A 30 13.69 11.82 -10.19
N ALA A 31 14.28 11.86 -9.01
CA ALA A 31 15.07 13.02 -8.60
C ALA A 31 16.30 13.18 -9.47
N ASN A 32 16.76 12.09 -10.12
CA ASN A 32 17.88 12.15 -11.04
C ASN A 32 17.44 12.42 -12.47
N GLY A 33 16.19 12.77 -12.68
CA GLY A 33 15.72 13.17 -14.01
C GLY A 33 15.06 12.07 -14.83
N ASP A 34 14.76 10.92 -14.23
CA ASP A 34 14.14 9.83 -14.97
C ASP A 34 12.65 10.05 -15.02
N ASP A 35 12.12 10.40 -16.19
CA ASP A 35 10.70 10.69 -16.33
C ASP A 35 9.84 9.46 -16.17
N ALA A 36 10.32 8.30 -16.60
CA ALA A 36 9.57 7.07 -16.40
C ALA A 36 9.43 6.76 -14.91
N ALA A 37 10.48 7.05 -14.15
CA ALA A 37 10.45 6.84 -12.72
C ALA A 37 9.44 7.76 -12.05
N LYS A 38 9.28 8.98 -12.57
CA LYS A 38 8.27 9.89 -12.03
C LYS A 38 6.88 9.33 -12.21
N ALA A 39 6.60 8.78 -13.39
CA ALA A 39 5.29 8.19 -13.66
C ALA A 39 5.08 6.97 -12.78
N ASP A 40 6.10 6.13 -12.62
CA ASP A 40 6.01 4.96 -11.79
C ASP A 40 5.78 5.33 -10.33
N GLU A 41 6.47 6.34 -9.87
CA GLU A 41 6.34 6.76 -8.47
C GLU A 41 4.92 7.23 -8.18
N ARG A 42 4.31 7.91 -9.14
CA ARG A 42 2.93 8.37 -8.99
C ARG A 42 1.95 7.20 -8.94
N ARG A 43 2.17 6.22 -9.82
CA ARG A 43 1.30 5.04 -9.85
C ARG A 43 1.46 4.22 -8.59
N LEU A 44 2.68 4.11 -8.08
CA LEU A 44 2.91 3.37 -6.85
C LEU A 44 2.25 4.05 -5.66
N GLY A 45 2.24 5.37 -5.64
CA GLY A 45 1.55 6.09 -4.58
C GLY A 45 0.06 5.83 -4.58
N GLN A 46 -0.54 5.80 -5.78
CA GLN A 46 -1.95 5.49 -5.88
C GLN A 46 -2.24 4.06 -5.46
N ALA A 47 -1.37 3.12 -5.87
CA ALA A 47 -1.56 1.73 -5.51
C ALA A 47 -1.45 1.52 -4.01
N ARG A 48 -0.49 2.19 -3.38
CA ARG A 48 -0.33 2.05 -1.94
C ARG A 48 -1.57 2.51 -1.20
N ARG A 49 -2.13 3.63 -1.60
CA ARG A 49 -3.34 4.13 -0.95
C ARG A 49 -4.51 3.18 -1.14
N ALA A 50 -4.62 2.58 -2.34
CA ALA A 50 -5.68 1.62 -2.59
C ALA A 50 -5.51 0.37 -1.72
N VAL A 51 -4.28 -0.09 -1.58
CA VAL A 51 -4.01 -1.26 -0.74
C VAL A 51 -4.29 -0.93 0.72
N GLU A 52 -3.96 0.26 1.17
CA GLU A 52 -4.26 0.66 2.55
C GLU A 52 -5.76 0.65 2.81
N ARG A 53 -6.53 1.11 1.84
CA ARG A 53 -7.99 1.07 1.99
C ARG A 53 -8.48 -0.37 2.05
N ALA A 54 -7.88 -1.26 1.25
CA ALA A 54 -8.26 -2.65 1.28
C ALA A 54 -7.92 -3.29 2.62
N ILE A 55 -6.74 -2.98 3.17
CA ILE A 55 -6.37 -3.51 4.48
C ILE A 55 -7.39 -3.05 5.53
N ASN A 56 -7.74 -1.79 5.50
CA ASN A 56 -8.69 -1.26 6.47
C ASN A 56 -10.05 -1.90 6.33
N ALA A 57 -10.45 -2.20 5.10
CA ALA A 57 -11.74 -2.83 4.88
C ALA A 57 -11.77 -4.26 5.42
N LEU A 58 -10.62 -4.94 5.38
CA LEU A 58 -10.56 -6.31 5.85
C LEU A 58 -10.25 -6.42 7.33
N ALA A 59 -9.61 -5.41 7.90
CA ALA A 59 -9.20 -5.48 9.29
C ALA A 59 -10.42 -5.47 10.20
N PRO A 60 -10.38 -6.26 11.24
CA PRO A 60 -11.49 -6.22 12.18
C PRO A 60 -11.39 -4.90 12.88
N ARG A 61 -12.40 -4.15 12.94
CA ARG A 61 -12.29 -2.97 13.47
C ARG A 61 -12.92 -2.83 14.63
N GLY A 62 -12.87 -3.29 15.33
CA GLY A 62 -13.55 -3.15 16.46
C GLY A 62 -13.76 -1.75 16.80
N ASP A 63 -13.64 -1.24 16.70
CA ASP A 63 -13.77 -0.18 16.91
C ASP A 63 -14.34 0.79 16.54
N THR A 64 -14.51 0.85 16.39
CA THR A 64 -14.86 1.57 16.14
C THR A 64 -15.28 2.47 16.29
N PHE A 65 -15.31 2.85 16.24
CA PHE A 65 -15.57 3.68 16.24
C PHE A 65 -16.33 4.19 16.14
N ASP A 66 -16.53 4.34 15.94
CA ASP A 66 -17.12 4.85 15.69
C ASP A 66 -17.67 5.35 15.78
N GLU A 67 -17.72 5.55 15.70
CA GLU A 67 -18.18 6.13 15.65
C GLU A 67 -18.57 6.52 15.82
#